data_73c5c3b1fd0a60a4b71ce5b7a847f3ca
#
_entry.id   73c5c3b1fd0a60a4b71ce5b7a847f3ca
#
_cell.length_a   1.000
_cell.length_b   1.000
_cell.length_c   1.000
_cell.angle_alpha   90.00
_cell.angle_beta   90.00
_cell.angle_gamma   90.00
#
_symmetry.space_group_name_H-M   'P 1'
#
loop_
_entity.id
_entity.type
_entity.pdbx_description
1 polymer ?
#
loop_
_entity_poly.entity_id
_entity_poly.type
_entity_poly.pdbx_seq_one_letter_code
_entity_poly.pdbx_strand_id
1 'polypeptide(L)'
;MGGIFAALAVVIMSMGGLIPVATFVCPMFCMILLRLVSQLCGRRIGWTWYGAVAILSLLLGPDKEAAAVFVFLGYYPVVKPSLDKAKVSVLCKLALFNTAIGIMYFLLIRLFGMDQIAAEYAELGTALTVVMLVLGNVTFFLLDIVLGRLDLTKKRRRQ
;
A
#
# COMPACT_ATOMS: atom_id res chain seq x y z
N MET A 1 -21.34 -4.16 -5.60
CA MET A 1 -20.56 -3.12 -4.90
C MET A 1 -19.04 -3.39 -4.97
N GLY A 2 -18.54 -4.56 -4.56
CA GLY A 2 -17.07 -4.84 -4.61
C GLY A 2 -16.42 -4.72 -5.98
N GLY A 3 -17.10 -5.12 -7.06
CA GLY A 3 -16.58 -5.01 -8.43
C GLY A 3 -16.38 -3.56 -8.90
N ILE A 4 -17.31 -2.66 -8.55
CA ILE A 4 -17.20 -1.24 -8.91
C ILE A 4 -15.97 -0.62 -8.23
N PHE A 5 -15.74 -0.93 -6.94
CA PHE A 5 -14.54 -0.48 -6.24
C PHE A 5 -13.26 -1.10 -6.80
N ALA A 6 -13.32 -2.35 -7.30
CA ALA A 6 -12.17 -2.98 -7.94
C ALA A 6 -11.82 -2.30 -9.28
N ALA A 7 -12.82 -2.03 -10.11
CA ALA A 7 -12.63 -1.29 -11.37
C ALA A 7 -12.05 0.11 -11.10
N LEU A 8 -12.59 0.83 -10.11
CA LEU A 8 -12.08 2.14 -9.71
C LEU A 8 -10.61 2.05 -9.24
N ALA A 9 -10.26 1.04 -8.45
CA ALA A 9 -8.88 0.85 -7.99
C ALA A 9 -7.92 0.59 -9.15
N VAL A 10 -8.32 -0.24 -10.13
CA VAL A 10 -7.49 -0.52 -11.31
C VAL A 10 -7.29 0.76 -12.15
N VAL A 11 -8.35 1.57 -12.33
CA VAL A 11 -8.23 2.87 -13.02
C VAL A 11 -7.27 3.79 -12.29
N ILE A 12 -7.38 3.92 -10.96
CA ILE A 12 -6.46 4.73 -10.14
C ILE A 12 -5.02 4.24 -10.30
N MET A 13 -4.80 2.93 -10.25
CA MET A 13 -3.46 2.34 -10.43
C MET A 13 -2.91 2.57 -11.84
N SER A 14 -3.78 2.61 -12.86
CA SER A 14 -3.36 2.91 -14.24
C SER A 14 -2.93 4.37 -14.43
N MET A 15 -3.38 5.29 -13.58
CA MET A 15 -2.94 6.70 -13.58
C MET A 15 -1.58 6.89 -12.90
N GLY A 16 -1.07 5.90 -12.16
CA GLY A 16 0.20 5.98 -11.42
C GLY A 16 1.40 6.33 -12.31
N GLY A 17 1.45 5.81 -13.53
CA GLY A 17 2.56 6.05 -14.46
C GLY A 17 2.61 7.45 -15.08
N LEU A 18 1.62 8.33 -14.82
CA LEU A 18 1.58 9.68 -15.41
C LEU A 18 2.35 10.73 -14.59
N ILE A 19 2.48 10.54 -13.29
CA ILE A 19 3.10 11.50 -12.38
C ILE A 19 3.97 10.74 -11.37
N PRO A 20 5.24 11.11 -11.15
CA PRO A 20 6.15 10.39 -10.24
C PRO A 20 5.61 10.24 -8.81
N VAL A 21 4.90 11.24 -8.31
CA VAL A 21 4.27 11.20 -6.97
C VAL A 21 3.11 10.20 -6.91
N ALA A 22 2.46 9.92 -8.05
CA ALA A 22 1.32 9.01 -8.13
C ALA A 22 1.70 7.55 -7.85
N THR A 23 2.96 7.16 -8.07
CA THR A 23 3.50 5.83 -7.77
C THR A 23 3.23 5.41 -6.32
N PHE A 24 3.30 6.34 -5.37
CA PHE A 24 3.01 6.06 -3.95
C PHE A 24 1.58 6.41 -3.55
N VAL A 25 1.02 7.47 -4.13
CA VAL A 25 -0.32 7.97 -3.78
C VAL A 25 -1.41 7.03 -4.27
N CYS A 26 -1.31 6.49 -5.49
CA CYS A 26 -2.32 5.58 -6.05
C CYS A 26 -2.50 4.29 -5.21
N PRO A 27 -1.43 3.56 -4.82
CA PRO A 27 -1.58 2.43 -3.91
C PRO A 27 -2.23 2.80 -2.58
N MET A 28 -1.93 3.98 -2.01
CA MET A 28 -2.55 4.42 -0.76
C MET A 28 -4.05 4.65 -0.89
N PHE A 29 -4.52 5.27 -1.97
CA PHE A 29 -5.95 5.38 -2.24
C PHE A 29 -6.62 4.01 -2.39
N CYS A 30 -5.96 3.07 -3.07
CA CYS A 30 -6.46 1.69 -3.18
C CYS A 30 -6.53 0.99 -1.82
N MET A 31 -5.59 1.26 -0.89
CA MET A 31 -5.65 0.76 0.49
C MET A 31 -6.84 1.33 1.27
N ILE A 32 -7.18 2.61 1.07
CA ILE A 32 -8.37 3.22 1.67
C ILE A 32 -9.64 2.57 1.11
N LEU A 33 -9.71 2.35 -0.21
CA LEU A 33 -10.83 1.65 -0.85
C LEU A 33 -10.97 0.21 -0.31
N LEU A 34 -9.87 -0.52 -0.17
CA LEU A 34 -9.86 -1.85 0.44
C LEU A 34 -10.40 -1.83 1.86
N ARG A 35 -10.06 -0.80 2.65
CA ARG A 35 -10.61 -0.64 4.00
C ARG A 35 -12.11 -0.49 3.98
N LEU A 36 -12.65 0.35 3.07
CA LEU A 36 -14.09 0.52 2.90
C LEU A 36 -14.77 -0.78 2.46
N VAL A 37 -14.22 -1.48 1.48
CA VAL A 37 -14.73 -2.78 1.03
C VAL A 37 -14.73 -3.81 2.17
N SER A 38 -13.64 -3.91 2.93
CA SER A 38 -13.55 -4.82 4.07
C SER A 38 -14.57 -4.51 5.17
N GLN A 39 -14.92 -3.23 5.33
CA GLN A 39 -15.92 -2.81 6.33
C GLN A 39 -17.36 -3.03 5.85
N LEU A 40 -17.63 -2.86 4.56
CA LEU A 40 -18.97 -2.99 3.97
C LEU A 40 -19.33 -4.45 3.66
N CYS A 41 -18.38 -5.19 3.09
CA CYS A 41 -18.60 -6.54 2.58
C CYS A 41 -17.99 -7.65 3.46
N GLY A 42 -17.19 -7.26 4.46
CA GLY A 42 -16.55 -8.19 5.37
C GLY A 42 -15.11 -8.54 5.01
N ARG A 43 -14.38 -9.07 5.99
CA ARG A 43 -12.93 -9.33 5.91
C ARG A 43 -12.57 -10.36 4.83
N ARG A 44 -13.40 -11.39 4.62
CA ARG A 44 -13.16 -12.42 3.60
C ARG A 44 -13.19 -11.83 2.19
N ILE A 45 -14.20 -11.00 1.91
CA ILE A 45 -14.34 -10.30 0.63
C ILE A 45 -13.21 -9.29 0.44
N GLY A 46 -12.74 -8.63 1.51
CA GLY A 46 -11.58 -7.76 1.47
C GLY A 46 -10.31 -8.48 0.98
N TRP A 47 -10.04 -9.69 1.42
CA TRP A 47 -8.91 -10.49 0.95
C TRP A 47 -9.01 -10.87 -0.53
N THR A 48 -10.19 -11.31 -0.96
CA THR A 48 -10.43 -11.65 -2.38
C THR A 48 -10.29 -10.42 -3.28
N TRP A 49 -10.82 -9.29 -2.82
CA TRP A 49 -10.71 -8.00 -3.51
C TRP A 49 -9.25 -7.55 -3.63
N TYR A 50 -8.48 -7.64 -2.53
CA TYR A 50 -7.06 -7.32 -2.54
C TYR A 50 -6.30 -8.17 -3.56
N GLY A 51 -6.50 -9.50 -3.54
CA GLY A 51 -5.86 -10.41 -4.49
C GLY A 51 -6.20 -10.09 -5.95
N ALA A 52 -7.48 -9.82 -6.23
CA ALA A 52 -7.93 -9.46 -7.57
C ALA A 52 -7.29 -8.15 -8.06
N VAL A 53 -7.31 -7.08 -7.25
CA VAL A 53 -6.72 -5.79 -7.61
C VAL A 53 -5.19 -5.89 -7.73
N ALA A 54 -4.53 -6.64 -6.85
CA ALA A 54 -3.08 -6.86 -6.92
C ALA A 54 -2.66 -7.53 -8.24
N ILE A 55 -3.35 -8.60 -8.65
CA ILE A 55 -3.08 -9.29 -9.91
C ILE A 55 -3.37 -8.37 -11.11
N LEU A 56 -4.52 -7.70 -11.10
CA LEU A 56 -4.90 -6.80 -12.19
C LEU A 56 -3.92 -5.62 -12.31
N SER A 57 -3.46 -5.07 -11.20
CA SER A 57 -2.48 -3.96 -11.21
C SER A 57 -1.13 -4.41 -11.78
N LEU A 58 -0.68 -5.62 -11.47
CA LEU A 58 0.56 -6.18 -12.03
C LEU A 58 0.47 -6.44 -13.53
N LEU A 59 -0.71 -6.89 -14.01
CA LEU A 59 -0.91 -7.22 -15.42
C LEU A 59 -1.18 -5.98 -16.27
N LEU A 60 -2.07 -5.11 -15.82
CA LEU A 60 -2.59 -3.97 -16.59
C LEU A 60 -1.91 -2.64 -16.23
N GLY A 61 -1.34 -2.53 -15.03
CA GLY A 61 -0.71 -1.28 -14.57
C GLY A 61 0.53 -0.92 -15.37
N PRO A 62 0.64 0.31 -15.89
CA PRO A 62 1.85 0.79 -16.57
C PRO A 62 3.01 0.96 -15.58
N ASP A 63 2.72 1.32 -14.36
CA ASP A 63 3.68 1.51 -13.28
C ASP A 63 3.82 0.23 -12.44
N LYS A 64 4.92 -0.51 -12.68
CA LYS A 64 5.21 -1.76 -11.97
C LYS A 64 5.64 -1.52 -10.53
N GLU A 65 6.24 -0.37 -10.23
CA GLU A 65 6.61 -0.01 -8.86
C GLU A 65 5.37 0.26 -8.01
N ALA A 66 4.41 1.06 -8.51
CA ALA A 66 3.12 1.28 -7.83
C ALA A 66 2.36 -0.03 -7.60
N ALA A 67 2.35 -0.92 -8.60
CA ALA A 67 1.72 -2.24 -8.47
C ALA A 67 2.43 -3.09 -7.39
N ALA A 68 3.76 -3.07 -7.34
CA ALA A 68 4.54 -3.77 -6.31
C ALA A 68 4.27 -3.19 -4.91
N VAL A 69 4.25 -1.87 -4.75
CA VAL A 69 3.87 -1.21 -3.48
C VAL A 69 2.51 -1.71 -3.01
N PHE A 70 1.53 -1.80 -3.91
CA PHE A 70 0.21 -2.30 -3.55
C PHE A 70 0.22 -3.80 -3.19
N VAL A 71 0.99 -4.63 -3.90
CA VAL A 71 1.13 -6.07 -3.60
C VAL A 71 1.75 -6.29 -2.21
N PHE A 72 2.79 -5.53 -1.86
CA PHE A 72 3.50 -5.73 -0.60
C PHE A 72 2.88 -5.03 0.61
N LEU A 73 2.17 -3.92 0.41
CA LEU A 73 1.58 -3.14 1.48
C LEU A 73 0.05 -3.10 1.45
N GLY A 74 -0.57 -3.42 0.32
CA GLY A 74 -2.02 -3.29 0.12
C GLY A 74 -2.87 -4.13 1.07
N TYR A 75 -2.35 -5.24 1.60
CA TYR A 75 -3.06 -6.06 2.60
C TYR A 75 -3.13 -5.41 3.99
N TYR A 76 -2.33 -4.36 4.24
CA TYR A 76 -2.23 -3.71 5.55
C TYR A 76 -3.59 -3.31 6.16
N PRO A 77 -4.55 -2.70 5.41
CA PRO A 77 -5.84 -2.32 5.97
C PRO A 77 -6.67 -3.50 6.52
N VAL A 78 -6.46 -4.70 6.00
CA VAL A 78 -7.16 -5.92 6.44
C VAL A 78 -6.52 -6.48 7.71
N VAL A 79 -5.20 -6.35 7.85
CA VAL A 79 -4.42 -6.86 8.99
C VAL A 79 -4.35 -5.87 10.14
N LYS A 80 -4.48 -4.56 9.87
CA LYS A 80 -4.43 -3.48 10.85
C LYS A 80 -5.22 -3.76 12.14
N PRO A 81 -6.48 -4.22 12.13
CA PRO A 81 -7.23 -4.46 13.37
C PRO A 81 -6.61 -5.54 14.27
N SER A 82 -5.82 -6.44 13.69
CA SER A 82 -5.07 -7.47 14.44
C SER A 82 -3.79 -6.89 15.04
N LEU A 83 -3.10 -6.03 14.28
CA LEU A 83 -1.89 -5.32 14.73
C LEU A 83 -2.18 -4.31 15.84
N ASP A 84 -3.33 -3.64 15.78
CA ASP A 84 -3.74 -2.66 16.81
C ASP A 84 -3.98 -3.31 18.19
N LYS A 85 -4.19 -4.62 18.23
CA LYS A 85 -4.34 -5.39 19.48
C LYS A 85 -3.01 -5.81 20.11
N ALA A 86 -1.91 -5.71 19.39
CA ALA A 86 -0.60 -6.08 19.90
C ALA A 86 -0.09 -5.05 20.92
N LYS A 87 0.58 -5.53 22.00
CA LYS A 87 1.16 -4.66 23.06
C LYS A 87 2.15 -3.62 22.51
N VAL A 88 2.84 -3.94 21.40
CA VAL A 88 3.85 -3.08 20.75
C VAL A 88 3.40 -2.76 19.32
N SER A 89 2.16 -2.28 19.18
CA SER A 89 1.50 -2.06 17.88
C SER A 89 2.34 -1.18 16.93
N VAL A 90 2.91 -0.08 17.41
CA VAL A 90 3.69 0.86 16.58
C VAL A 90 4.95 0.20 16.03
N LEU A 91 5.69 -0.53 16.86
CA LEU A 91 6.93 -1.20 16.43
C LEU A 91 6.64 -2.32 15.42
N CYS A 92 5.56 -3.09 15.65
CA CYS A 92 5.12 -4.13 14.70
C CYS A 92 4.74 -3.53 13.35
N LYS A 93 4.08 -2.37 13.31
CA LYS A 93 3.71 -1.67 12.09
C LYS A 93 4.92 -1.15 11.33
N LEU A 94 5.87 -0.52 12.04
CA LEU A 94 7.13 -0.05 11.45
C LEU A 94 7.98 -1.21 10.92
N ALA A 95 8.11 -2.29 11.68
CA ALA A 95 8.84 -3.47 11.24
C ALA A 95 8.20 -4.08 9.98
N LEU A 96 6.87 -4.22 9.96
CA LEU A 96 6.12 -4.72 8.81
C LEU A 96 6.37 -3.87 7.57
N PHE A 97 6.26 -2.53 7.71
CA PHE A 97 6.47 -1.61 6.60
C PHE A 97 7.90 -1.71 6.04
N ASN A 98 8.90 -1.57 6.89
CA ASN A 98 10.30 -1.57 6.45
C ASN A 98 10.70 -2.94 5.86
N THR A 99 10.22 -4.05 6.44
CA THR A 99 10.46 -5.39 5.90
C THR A 99 9.78 -5.57 4.54
N ALA A 100 8.53 -5.15 4.40
CA ALA A 100 7.79 -5.24 3.15
C ALA A 100 8.46 -4.42 2.03
N ILE A 101 8.86 -3.18 2.32
CA ILE A 101 9.58 -2.31 1.38
C ILE A 101 10.93 -2.91 1.02
N GLY A 102 11.70 -3.39 1.98
CA GLY A 102 13.01 -4.03 1.72
C GLY A 102 12.89 -5.26 0.82
N ILE A 103 11.94 -6.14 1.09
CA ILE A 103 11.68 -7.32 0.26
C ILE A 103 11.21 -6.89 -1.14
N MET A 104 10.32 -5.90 -1.23
CA MET A 104 9.81 -5.38 -2.50
C MET A 104 10.94 -4.90 -3.40
N TYR A 105 11.79 -4.00 -2.92
CA TYR A 105 12.90 -3.47 -3.73
C TYR A 105 13.93 -4.54 -4.07
N PHE A 106 14.23 -5.45 -3.14
CA PHE A 106 15.09 -6.59 -3.42
C PHE A 106 14.55 -7.44 -4.58
N LEU A 107 13.25 -7.73 -4.61
CA LEU A 107 12.62 -8.49 -5.68
C LEU A 107 12.54 -7.71 -6.98
N LEU A 108 12.22 -6.41 -6.96
CA LEU A 108 12.19 -5.57 -8.16
C LEU A 108 13.54 -5.53 -8.86
N ILE A 109 14.63 -5.37 -8.10
CA ILE A 109 15.98 -5.33 -8.67
C ILE A 109 16.41 -6.72 -9.14
N ARG A 110 16.23 -7.77 -8.32
CA ARG A 110 16.78 -9.10 -8.59
C ARG A 110 15.94 -9.94 -9.54
N LEU A 111 14.60 -9.84 -9.48
CA LEU A 111 13.69 -10.70 -10.24
C LEU A 111 13.19 -10.03 -11.51
N PHE A 112 12.90 -8.74 -11.45
CA PHE A 112 12.38 -7.98 -12.58
C PHE A 112 13.48 -7.27 -13.38
N GLY A 113 14.74 -7.30 -12.89
CA GLY A 113 15.87 -6.69 -13.58
C GLY A 113 15.71 -5.18 -13.80
N MET A 114 15.01 -4.51 -12.88
CA MET A 114 14.80 -3.05 -12.95
C MET A 114 16.04 -2.32 -12.41
N ASP A 115 17.17 -2.48 -13.12
CA ASP A 115 18.44 -1.87 -12.76
C ASP A 115 18.37 -0.34 -12.72
N GLN A 116 17.39 0.26 -13.39
CA GLN A 116 17.11 1.69 -13.34
C GLN A 116 16.83 2.17 -11.91
N ILE A 117 16.08 1.39 -11.13
CA ILE A 117 15.80 1.69 -9.71
C ILE A 117 17.10 1.68 -8.91
N ALA A 118 17.96 0.68 -9.13
CA ALA A 118 19.26 0.60 -8.48
C ALA A 118 20.17 1.77 -8.87
N ALA A 119 20.16 2.19 -10.13
CA ALA A 119 20.91 3.34 -10.62
C ALA A 119 20.42 4.66 -10.00
N GLU A 120 19.09 4.88 -9.93
CA GLU A 120 18.51 6.06 -9.27
C GLU A 120 18.90 6.15 -7.80
N TYR A 121 18.86 5.04 -7.04
CA TYR A 121 19.32 5.02 -5.65
C TYR A 121 20.83 5.25 -5.51
N ALA A 122 21.62 4.77 -6.45
CA ALA A 122 23.07 5.02 -6.47
C ALA A 122 23.39 6.50 -6.74
N GLU A 123 22.68 7.15 -7.65
CA GLU A 123 22.82 8.57 -7.95
C GLU A 123 22.36 9.49 -6.80
N LEU A 124 21.27 9.10 -6.10
CA LEU A 124 20.73 9.86 -4.97
C LEU A 124 21.70 9.92 -3.77
N GLY A 125 22.60 8.96 -3.65
CA GLY A 125 23.52 8.86 -2.52
C GLY A 125 22.84 8.45 -1.20
N THR A 126 23.65 8.04 -0.23
CA THR A 126 23.17 7.47 1.05
C THR A 126 22.28 8.44 1.84
N ALA A 127 22.59 9.74 1.82
CA ALA A 127 21.84 10.73 2.58
C ALA A 127 20.41 10.88 2.06
N LEU A 128 20.21 11.00 0.74
CA LEU A 128 18.88 11.11 0.15
C LEU A 128 18.08 9.81 0.27
N THR A 129 18.73 8.66 0.18
CA THR A 129 18.08 7.36 0.41
C THR A 129 17.51 7.26 1.83
N VAL A 130 18.26 7.71 2.84
CA VAL A 130 17.76 7.77 4.23
C VAL A 130 16.58 8.72 4.37
N VAL A 131 16.64 9.91 3.74
CA VAL A 131 15.52 10.87 3.74
C VAL A 131 14.26 10.25 3.11
N MET A 132 14.39 9.57 1.96
CA MET A 132 13.27 8.87 1.31
C MET A 132 12.67 7.79 2.20
N LEU A 133 13.50 7.02 2.90
CA LEU A 133 13.03 6.00 3.83
C LEU A 133 12.28 6.60 5.03
N VAL A 134 12.76 7.72 5.58
CA VAL A 134 12.06 8.46 6.64
C VAL A 134 10.73 9.00 6.14
N LEU A 135 10.70 9.63 4.97
CA LEU A 135 9.46 10.13 4.36
C LEU A 135 8.46 9.01 4.11
N GLY A 136 8.90 7.84 3.63
CA GLY A 136 8.07 6.66 3.47
C GLY A 136 7.43 6.20 4.78
N ASN A 137 8.21 6.15 5.87
CA ASN A 137 7.70 5.80 7.20
C ASN A 137 6.68 6.84 7.71
N VAL A 138 6.94 8.14 7.53
CA VAL A 138 6.00 9.22 7.89
C VAL A 138 4.69 9.07 7.12
N THR A 139 4.78 8.83 5.82
CA THR A 139 3.61 8.66 4.94
C THR A 139 2.79 7.43 5.33
N PHE A 140 3.46 6.32 5.65
CA PHE A 140 2.81 5.12 6.17
C PHE A 140 2.09 5.37 7.50
N PHE A 141 2.70 6.16 8.39
CA PHE A 141 2.09 6.51 9.67
C PHE A 141 0.86 7.40 9.49
N LEU A 142 0.91 8.35 8.55
CA LEU A 142 -0.25 9.17 8.18
C LEU A 142 -1.39 8.30 7.63
N LEU A 143 -1.07 7.34 6.76
CA LEU A 143 -2.04 6.37 6.26
C LEU A 143 -2.67 5.56 7.41
N ASP A 144 -1.87 5.11 8.37
CA ASP A 144 -2.38 4.39 9.55
C ASP A 144 -3.37 5.22 10.36
N ILE A 145 -3.10 6.51 10.56
CA ILE A 145 -4.00 7.44 11.25
C ILE A 145 -5.31 7.60 10.47
N VAL A 146 -5.24 7.79 9.15
CA VAL A 146 -6.43 7.94 8.30
C VAL A 146 -7.30 6.68 8.37
N LEU A 147 -6.70 5.50 8.24
CA LEU A 147 -7.41 4.22 8.35
C LEU A 147 -8.05 4.04 9.74
N GLY A 148 -7.38 4.50 10.81
CA GLY A 148 -7.93 4.49 12.16
C GLY A 148 -9.16 5.41 12.34
N ARG A 149 -9.14 6.59 11.72
CA ARG A 149 -10.28 7.53 11.75
C ARG A 149 -11.51 6.98 11.03
N LEU A 150 -11.32 6.24 9.94
CA LEU A 150 -12.42 5.58 9.23
C LEU A 150 -13.12 4.53 10.12
N ASP A 151 -12.40 3.86 11.00
CA ASP A 151 -12.99 2.90 11.96
C ASP A 151 -13.82 3.56 13.04
N LEU A 152 -13.38 4.70 13.56
CA LEU A 152 -14.08 5.45 14.60
C LEU A 152 -15.40 6.02 14.10
N THR A 153 -15.48 6.47 12.88
CA THR A 153 -16.73 6.97 12.28
C THR A 153 -17.80 5.89 12.17
N LYS A 154 -17.40 4.63 11.93
CA LYS A 154 -18.34 3.49 11.89
C LYS A 154 -18.86 3.13 13.28
N LYS A 155 -18.03 3.22 14.32
CA LYS A 155 -18.44 2.94 15.71
C LYS A 155 -19.48 3.95 16.19
N ARG A 156 -19.33 5.22 15.83
CA ARG A 156 -20.26 6.31 16.16
C ARG A 156 -21.63 6.22 15.49
N ARG A 157 -21.69 5.62 14.28
CA ARG A 157 -22.96 5.41 13.55
C ARG A 157 -23.78 4.20 14.04
N ARG A 158 -23.22 3.37 14.93
CA ARG A 158 -23.87 2.18 15.49
C ARG A 158 -24.43 2.39 16.91
N GLN A 159 -24.19 3.56 17.50
CA GLN A 159 -24.82 4.06 18.74
C GLN A 159 -25.94 5.02 18.39
#